data_2d9d5e83ef63566a87a33cb5fe657ee9
#
_entry.id   2d9d5e83ef63566a87a33cb5fe657ee9
#
_cell.length_a   1.000
_cell.length_b   1.000
_cell.length_c   1.000
_cell.angle_alpha   90.00
_cell.angle_beta   90.00
_cell.angle_gamma   90.00
#
_symmetry.space_group_name_H-M   'P 1'
#
loop_
_entity.id
_entity.type
_entity.pdbx_description
1 polymer ?
#
loop_
_entity_poly.entity_id
_entity_poly.type
_entity_poly.pdbx_seq_one_letter_code
_entity_poly.pdbx_strand_id
1 'polypeptide(L)'
;SGLRDEPRWVPPVWFYDEVGSALFERITRLEEYYPTETERLILSQCSSDSAERTGAPTLAAGGFYVMGSALVANAALSVAHERPWLEVHAVVGDFHCHLDRLPAEGTFLLAFLGSTIGNLDTRQRKGFLADVRGCLGDDGWFLLGTDLVKAPSRLIAAYDDRSGVTAEFNLNCLEVMNAVLGSDFDPDGFRHRAIWDAAGSRIEMHLVAQHPQRVSIDSRGVEVHFDTGEHLRTEISTKFTCDQVADELAAAGL
;
A
#
# COMPACT_ATOMS: atom_id res chain seq x y z
N SER A 1 1.66 0.26 -19.10
CA SER A 1 2.29 -0.88 -19.82
C SER A 1 1.76 -2.21 -19.28
N GLY A 2 1.49 -2.36 -18.01
CA GLY A 2 1.06 -3.62 -17.39
C GLY A 2 -0.19 -4.30 -17.99
N LEU A 3 -1.07 -3.54 -18.63
CA LEU A 3 -2.24 -4.09 -19.34
C LEU A 3 -1.88 -4.93 -20.57
N ARG A 4 -0.65 -4.85 -21.05
CA ARG A 4 -0.14 -5.67 -22.18
C ARG A 4 0.83 -6.76 -21.72
N ASP A 5 1.11 -6.82 -20.43
CA ASP A 5 2.00 -7.83 -19.86
C ASP A 5 1.24 -9.15 -19.61
N GLU A 6 1.98 -10.23 -19.41
CA GLU A 6 1.43 -11.52 -18.98
C GLU A 6 2.14 -11.97 -17.69
N PRO A 7 1.41 -12.05 -16.58
CA PRO A 7 -0.02 -11.69 -16.38
C PRO A 7 -0.26 -10.18 -16.46
N ARG A 8 -1.48 -9.78 -16.87
CA ARG A 8 -1.89 -8.38 -16.90
C ARG A 8 -1.95 -7.80 -15.49
N TRP A 9 -1.54 -6.54 -15.36
CA TRP A 9 -1.57 -5.86 -14.07
C TRP A 9 -1.74 -4.35 -14.21
N VAL A 10 -2.20 -3.73 -13.14
CA VAL A 10 -2.22 -2.27 -12.97
C VAL A 10 -1.62 -1.91 -11.62
N PRO A 11 -0.96 -0.74 -11.50
CA PRO A 11 -0.41 -0.31 -10.21
C PRO A 11 -1.50 0.11 -9.24
N PRO A 12 -1.32 -0.09 -7.91
CA PRO A 12 -2.32 0.20 -6.89
C PRO A 12 -2.64 1.69 -6.73
N VAL A 13 -1.92 2.57 -7.40
CA VAL A 13 -2.21 4.02 -7.42
C VAL A 13 -3.64 4.33 -7.87
N TRP A 14 -4.27 3.46 -8.64
CA TRP A 14 -5.65 3.61 -9.12
C TRP A 14 -6.73 3.35 -8.07
N PHE A 15 -6.37 2.89 -6.87
CA PHE A 15 -7.34 2.65 -5.81
C PHE A 15 -7.78 3.91 -5.06
N TYR A 16 -6.95 4.94 -5.00
CA TYR A 16 -7.05 6.00 -3.99
C TYR A 16 -7.54 7.33 -4.56
N ASP A 17 -8.78 7.34 -5.09
CA ASP A 17 -9.57 8.55 -5.21
C ASP A 17 -10.36 8.79 -3.91
N GLU A 18 -11.30 9.72 -3.90
CA GLU A 18 -12.15 10.02 -2.74
C GLU A 18 -13.00 8.81 -2.32
N VAL A 19 -13.58 8.10 -3.30
CA VAL A 19 -14.42 6.91 -3.07
C VAL A 19 -13.57 5.76 -2.56
N GLY A 20 -12.46 5.44 -3.22
CA GLY A 20 -11.54 4.37 -2.82
C GLY A 20 -10.93 4.61 -1.44
N SER A 21 -10.62 5.86 -1.11
CA SER A 21 -10.11 6.21 0.23
C SER A 21 -11.17 5.95 1.32
N ALA A 22 -12.43 6.30 1.07
CA ALA A 22 -13.54 6.01 1.98
C ALA A 22 -13.80 4.50 2.11
N LEU A 23 -13.70 3.76 1.00
CA LEU A 23 -13.79 2.29 1.01
C LEU A 23 -12.66 1.65 1.80
N PHE A 24 -11.43 2.13 1.62
CA PHE A 24 -10.29 1.64 2.40
C PHE A 24 -10.46 1.90 3.90
N GLU A 25 -10.96 3.08 4.28
CA GLU A 25 -11.28 3.36 5.68
C GLU A 25 -12.34 2.38 6.25
N ARG A 26 -13.32 1.96 5.43
CA ARG A 26 -14.26 0.88 5.82
C ARG A 26 -13.55 -0.46 5.96
N ILE A 27 -12.64 -0.81 5.03
CA ILE A 27 -11.84 -2.05 5.10
C ILE A 27 -11.06 -2.13 6.40
N THR A 28 -10.41 -1.05 6.83
CA THR A 28 -9.61 -1.04 8.09
C THR A 28 -10.42 -1.33 9.35
N ARG A 29 -11.75 -1.31 9.28
CA ARG A 29 -12.68 -1.58 10.38
C ARG A 29 -13.33 -2.96 10.30
N LEU A 30 -13.06 -3.73 9.25
CA LEU A 30 -13.57 -5.09 9.10
C LEU A 30 -12.85 -6.05 10.06
N GLU A 31 -13.60 -6.99 10.62
CA GLU A 31 -13.05 -8.03 11.50
C GLU A 31 -12.02 -8.90 10.78
N GLU A 32 -12.27 -9.21 9.50
CA GLU A 32 -11.38 -9.99 8.66
C GLU A 32 -10.07 -9.25 8.35
N TYR A 33 -10.08 -7.92 8.28
CA TYR A 33 -8.91 -7.11 7.98
C TYR A 33 -8.09 -6.80 9.24
N TYR A 34 -7.45 -7.82 9.78
CA TYR A 34 -6.66 -7.76 11.01
C TYR A 34 -5.43 -6.83 10.98
N PRO A 35 -4.79 -6.47 9.81
CA PRO A 35 -3.49 -5.77 9.83
C PRO A 35 -3.52 -4.45 10.58
N THR A 36 -4.52 -3.60 10.33
CA THR A 36 -4.63 -2.27 10.95
C THR A 36 -4.74 -2.35 12.48
N GLU A 37 -5.64 -3.20 12.99
CA GLU A 37 -5.84 -3.31 14.44
C GLU A 37 -4.66 -3.97 15.13
N THR A 38 -4.03 -4.97 14.49
CA THR A 38 -2.83 -5.62 15.02
C THR A 38 -1.67 -4.64 15.10
N GLU A 39 -1.43 -3.84 14.05
CA GLU A 39 -0.37 -2.84 14.06
C GLU A 39 -0.63 -1.75 15.11
N ARG A 40 -1.87 -1.28 15.25
CA ARG A 40 -2.27 -0.31 16.29
C ARG A 40 -1.97 -0.84 17.68
N LEU A 41 -2.30 -2.10 17.95
CA LEU A 41 -2.00 -2.75 19.25
C LEU A 41 -0.50 -2.85 19.51
N ILE A 42 0.29 -3.26 18.52
CA ILE A 42 1.76 -3.33 18.64
C ILE A 42 2.33 -1.94 18.91
N LEU A 43 1.95 -0.94 18.12
CA LEU A 43 2.43 0.43 18.30
C LEU A 43 2.05 1.00 19.66
N SER A 44 0.84 0.72 20.17
CA SER A 44 0.42 1.17 21.50
C SER A 44 1.25 0.56 22.63
N GLN A 45 1.79 -0.64 22.44
CA GLN A 45 2.63 -1.33 23.42
C GLN A 45 4.11 -0.93 23.33
N CYS A 46 4.60 -0.61 22.12
CA CYS A 46 6.02 -0.40 21.86
C CYS A 46 6.41 1.08 21.67
N SER A 47 5.46 2.01 21.58
CA SER A 47 5.76 3.41 21.23
C SER A 47 6.67 4.10 22.25
N SER A 48 6.48 3.87 23.55
CA SER A 48 7.34 4.44 24.59
C SER A 48 8.76 3.89 24.52
N ASP A 49 8.92 2.58 24.39
CA ASP A 49 10.22 1.93 24.24
C ASP A 49 10.95 2.40 22.98
N SER A 50 10.23 2.57 21.89
CA SER A 50 10.80 3.05 20.64
C SER A 50 11.31 4.49 20.75
N ALA A 51 10.54 5.37 21.39
CA ALA A 51 10.94 6.76 21.64
C ALA A 51 12.16 6.84 22.55
N GLU A 52 12.22 6.05 23.63
CA GLU A 52 13.36 6.01 24.54
C GLU A 52 14.63 5.47 23.86
N ARG A 53 14.51 4.40 23.07
CA ARG A 53 15.66 3.79 22.38
C ARG A 53 16.27 4.68 21.31
N THR A 54 15.42 5.35 20.54
CA THR A 54 15.90 6.18 19.44
C THR A 54 16.40 7.54 19.92
N GLY A 55 15.85 8.06 20.99
CA GLY A 55 16.09 9.45 21.42
C GLY A 55 15.81 10.48 20.32
N ALA A 56 15.11 10.07 19.27
CA ALA A 56 14.90 10.88 18.08
C ALA A 56 13.88 12.00 18.37
N PRO A 57 14.24 13.28 18.20
CA PRO A 57 13.33 14.40 18.40
C PRO A 57 12.31 14.53 17.26
N THR A 58 12.55 13.88 16.12
CA THR A 58 11.73 13.97 14.92
C THR A 58 11.26 12.60 14.49
N LEU A 59 9.97 12.46 14.24
CA LEU A 59 9.35 11.29 13.64
C LEU A 59 8.89 11.63 12.21
N ALA A 60 9.45 10.95 11.22
CA ALA A 60 8.91 10.95 9.87
C ALA A 60 8.08 9.67 9.66
N ALA A 61 6.80 9.82 9.43
CA ALA A 61 5.92 8.69 9.16
C ALA A 61 5.44 8.73 7.70
N GLY A 62 5.71 7.66 6.97
CA GLY A 62 5.23 7.44 5.61
C GLY A 62 4.21 6.31 5.59
N GLY A 63 3.15 6.49 4.88
CA GLY A 63 2.15 5.46 4.62
C GLY A 63 1.31 5.85 3.42
N PHE A 64 0.87 4.87 2.70
CA PHE A 64 -0.04 4.87 1.57
C PHE A 64 0.04 6.02 0.54
N TYR A 65 -0.16 5.66 -0.72
CA TYR A 65 -0.41 6.55 -1.83
C TYR A 65 -1.58 7.49 -1.50
N VAL A 66 -1.27 8.68 -1.03
CA VAL A 66 -2.30 9.67 -0.83
C VAL A 66 -2.48 10.42 -2.15
N MET A 67 -3.44 10.02 -2.94
CA MET A 67 -3.85 10.69 -4.16
C MET A 67 -4.57 12.03 -3.91
N GLY A 68 -4.63 12.51 -2.69
CA GLY A 68 -5.28 13.79 -2.37
C GLY A 68 -4.50 14.59 -1.35
N SER A 69 -4.04 15.78 -1.73
CA SER A 69 -3.47 16.75 -0.80
C SER A 69 -4.39 17.05 0.41
N ALA A 70 -5.71 16.92 0.23
CA ALA A 70 -6.71 17.11 1.27
C ALA A 70 -6.64 16.04 2.38
N LEU A 71 -6.39 14.77 2.04
CA LEU A 71 -6.28 13.70 3.04
C LEU A 71 -5.02 13.87 3.91
N VAL A 72 -3.89 14.20 3.30
CA VAL A 72 -2.65 14.49 4.04
C VAL A 72 -2.83 15.71 4.94
N ALA A 73 -3.45 16.76 4.42
CA ALA A 73 -3.73 17.96 5.20
C ALA A 73 -4.65 17.68 6.38
N ASN A 74 -5.74 16.91 6.18
CA ASN A 74 -6.67 16.56 7.25
C ASN A 74 -6.02 15.68 8.31
N ALA A 75 -5.20 14.70 7.92
CA ALA A 75 -4.45 13.85 8.86
C ALA A 75 -3.47 14.70 9.68
N ALA A 76 -2.72 15.61 9.05
CA ALA A 76 -1.80 16.50 9.72
C ALA A 76 -2.51 17.45 10.70
N LEU A 77 -3.66 18.03 10.30
CA LEU A 77 -4.46 18.89 11.16
C LEU A 77 -5.02 18.12 12.37
N SER A 78 -5.47 16.87 12.17
CA SER A 78 -5.95 16.02 13.27
C SER A 78 -4.82 15.76 14.29
N VAL A 79 -3.65 15.35 13.82
CA VAL A 79 -2.48 15.11 14.69
C VAL A 79 -2.07 16.38 15.43
N ALA A 80 -1.97 17.53 14.74
CA ALA A 80 -1.63 18.81 15.35
C ALA A 80 -2.66 19.25 16.40
N HIS A 81 -3.95 18.98 16.16
CA HIS A 81 -5.02 19.27 17.11
C HIS A 81 -4.95 18.38 18.37
N GLU A 82 -4.74 17.08 18.18
CA GLU A 82 -4.66 16.11 19.27
C GLU A 82 -3.36 16.24 20.09
N ARG A 83 -2.31 16.74 19.47
CA ARG A 83 -0.95 16.86 20.02
C ARG A 83 -0.38 18.25 19.81
N PRO A 84 -0.89 19.29 20.52
CA PRO A 84 -0.50 20.71 20.29
C PRO A 84 0.99 21.02 20.54
N TRP A 85 1.69 20.12 21.21
CA TRP A 85 3.12 20.21 21.49
C TRP A 85 4.00 19.63 20.37
N LEU A 86 3.39 18.98 19.37
CA LEU A 86 4.08 18.36 18.24
C LEU A 86 4.06 19.32 17.03
N GLU A 87 5.22 19.60 16.48
CA GLU A 87 5.34 20.28 15.20
C GLU A 87 5.09 19.28 14.08
N VAL A 88 4.07 19.53 13.24
CA VAL A 88 3.63 18.63 12.19
C VAL A 88 3.89 19.24 10.83
N HIS A 89 4.73 18.59 10.04
CA HIS A 89 5.00 18.94 8.65
C HIS A 89 4.37 17.91 7.72
N ALA A 90 3.39 18.32 6.92
CA ALA A 90 2.77 17.45 5.93
C ALA A 90 3.43 17.62 4.56
N VAL A 91 3.95 16.54 4.01
CA VAL A 91 4.54 16.52 2.67
C VAL A 91 3.71 15.63 1.77
N VAL A 92 3.16 16.19 0.70
CA VAL A 92 2.50 15.42 -0.36
C VAL A 92 3.56 14.95 -1.34
N GLY A 93 3.74 13.64 -1.45
CA GLY A 93 4.77 13.07 -2.29
C GLY A 93 4.58 11.57 -2.52
N ASP A 94 5.34 11.06 -3.47
CA ASP A 94 5.47 9.65 -3.74
C ASP A 94 6.74 9.13 -3.02
N PHE A 95 6.58 8.20 -2.10
CA PHE A 95 7.71 7.65 -1.34
C PHE A 95 8.72 6.88 -2.21
N HIS A 96 8.34 6.53 -3.46
CA HIS A 96 9.28 5.93 -4.41
C HIS A 96 10.35 6.91 -4.95
N CYS A 97 10.10 8.21 -4.87
CA CYS A 97 10.97 9.21 -5.49
C CYS A 97 11.12 10.51 -4.69
N HIS A 98 10.53 10.63 -3.51
CA HIS A 98 10.54 11.86 -2.73
C HIS A 98 11.02 11.67 -1.27
N LEU A 99 11.66 10.56 -0.94
CA LEU A 99 12.25 10.36 0.41
C LEU A 99 13.32 11.40 0.72
N ASP A 100 14.04 11.87 -0.30
CA ASP A 100 15.05 12.93 -0.22
C ASP A 100 14.49 14.29 0.20
N ARG A 101 13.16 14.46 0.17
CA ARG A 101 12.49 15.71 0.58
C ARG A 101 12.07 15.72 2.05
N LEU A 102 12.28 14.62 2.76
CA LEU A 102 12.03 14.59 4.19
C LEU A 102 13.06 15.47 4.92
N PRO A 103 12.64 16.24 5.94
CA PRO A 103 13.58 17.02 6.73
C PRO A 103 14.49 16.04 7.51
N ALA A 104 15.74 15.94 7.08
CA ALA A 104 16.74 15.00 7.59
C ALA A 104 17.80 15.70 8.46
N GLU A 105 17.43 16.73 9.22
CA GLU A 105 18.34 17.39 10.15
C GLU A 105 18.33 16.67 11.51
N GLY A 106 19.47 16.16 11.91
CA GLY A 106 19.67 15.46 13.17
C GLY A 106 19.18 14.02 13.17
N THR A 107 19.12 13.41 14.35
CA THR A 107 18.61 12.06 14.54
C THR A 107 17.09 12.02 14.36
N PHE A 108 16.58 11.19 13.47
CA PHE A 108 15.15 11.01 13.28
C PHE A 108 14.75 9.54 13.17
N LEU A 109 13.47 9.27 13.41
CA LEU A 109 12.87 7.96 13.21
C LEU A 109 11.98 8.00 11.95
N LEU A 110 12.33 7.20 10.95
CA LEU A 110 11.47 6.96 9.79
C LEU A 110 10.58 5.75 10.07
N ALA A 111 9.27 5.96 10.14
CA ALA A 111 8.30 4.89 10.29
C ALA A 111 7.60 4.60 8.94
N PHE A 112 7.65 3.35 8.48
CA PHE A 112 6.96 2.87 7.30
C PHE A 112 6.04 1.70 7.69
N LEU A 113 4.76 1.98 7.79
CA LEU A 113 3.75 1.17 8.46
C LEU A 113 2.72 0.61 7.47
N GLY A 114 1.71 -0.11 8.00
CA GLY A 114 0.61 -0.67 7.21
C GLY A 114 1.00 -1.86 6.34
N SER A 115 2.17 -2.45 6.57
CA SER A 115 2.74 -3.47 5.67
C SER A 115 2.82 -3.02 4.20
N THR A 116 2.86 -1.71 3.95
CA THR A 116 2.91 -1.09 2.62
C THR A 116 4.09 -1.61 1.79
N ILE A 117 5.20 -1.98 2.42
CA ILE A 117 6.36 -2.60 1.77
C ILE A 117 5.99 -3.90 1.05
N GLY A 118 4.94 -4.58 1.48
CA GLY A 118 4.41 -5.79 0.84
C GLY A 118 3.81 -5.55 -0.54
N ASN A 119 3.44 -4.31 -0.86
CA ASN A 119 2.91 -3.94 -2.17
C ASN A 119 4.01 -3.74 -3.22
N LEU A 120 5.27 -3.74 -2.79
CA LEU A 120 6.43 -3.66 -3.65
C LEU A 120 6.90 -5.05 -4.09
N ASP A 121 7.27 -5.21 -5.35
CA ASP A 121 7.99 -6.40 -5.78
C ASP A 121 9.41 -6.44 -5.19
N THR A 122 10.11 -7.55 -5.32
CA THR A 122 11.45 -7.74 -4.75
C THR A 122 12.46 -6.69 -5.23
N ARG A 123 12.37 -6.27 -6.49
CA ARG A 123 13.26 -5.25 -7.05
C ARG A 123 12.93 -3.87 -6.47
N GLN A 124 11.64 -3.54 -6.41
CA GLN A 124 11.17 -2.29 -5.84
C GLN A 124 11.52 -2.18 -4.36
N ARG A 125 11.32 -3.26 -3.57
CA ARG A 125 11.72 -3.29 -2.14
C ARG A 125 13.19 -3.01 -1.95
N LYS A 126 14.04 -3.70 -2.75
CA LYS A 126 15.49 -3.48 -2.69
C LYS A 126 15.87 -2.02 -2.97
N GLY A 127 15.25 -1.40 -3.96
CA GLY A 127 15.45 0.03 -4.27
C GLY A 127 15.00 0.92 -3.12
N PHE A 128 13.77 0.72 -2.64
CA PHE A 128 13.20 1.48 -1.54
C PHE A 128 14.05 1.40 -0.25
N LEU A 129 14.51 0.21 0.14
CA LEU A 129 15.35 0.04 1.34
C LEU A 129 16.73 0.72 1.18
N ALA A 130 17.29 0.72 -0.03
CA ALA A 130 18.51 1.46 -0.31
C ALA A 130 18.30 2.98 -0.20
N ASP A 131 17.17 3.49 -0.68
CA ASP A 131 16.81 4.91 -0.57
C ASP A 131 16.56 5.30 0.89
N VAL A 132 15.89 4.44 1.67
CA VAL A 132 15.73 4.60 3.13
C VAL A 132 17.09 4.68 3.81
N ARG A 133 18.01 3.76 3.52
CA ARG A 133 19.36 3.79 4.10
C ARG A 133 20.09 5.08 3.77
N GLY A 134 19.98 5.55 2.53
CA GLY A 134 20.55 6.84 2.11
C GLY A 134 19.97 8.04 2.85
N CYS A 135 18.67 7.99 3.14
CA CYS A 135 17.96 9.06 3.84
C CYS A 135 18.31 9.10 5.34
N LEU A 136 18.46 7.94 5.99
CA LEU A 136 18.69 7.85 7.44
C LEU A 136 20.07 8.36 7.89
N GLY A 137 21.07 8.36 7.02
CA GLY A 137 22.44 8.65 7.44
C GLY A 137 22.95 7.63 8.47
N ASP A 138 23.86 8.04 9.36
CA ASP A 138 24.49 7.14 10.32
C ASP A 138 23.73 7.00 11.64
N ASP A 139 22.93 7.99 12.01
CA ASP A 139 22.26 8.09 13.31
C ASP A 139 20.72 7.97 13.23
N GLY A 140 20.16 7.75 12.04
CA GLY A 140 18.72 7.61 11.85
C GLY A 140 18.22 6.19 12.20
N TRP A 141 16.92 6.11 12.52
CA TRP A 141 16.24 4.86 12.85
C TRP A 141 15.14 4.56 11.84
N PHE A 142 14.95 3.28 11.55
CA PHE A 142 13.88 2.80 10.68
C PHE A 142 12.92 1.88 11.44
N LEU A 143 11.66 2.25 11.52
CA LEU A 143 10.57 1.42 12.04
C LEU A 143 9.75 0.88 10.88
N LEU A 144 9.81 -0.41 10.68
CA LEU A 144 9.12 -1.09 9.57
C LEU A 144 7.99 -1.97 10.08
N GLY A 145 6.76 -1.70 9.65
CA GLY A 145 5.60 -2.56 9.86
C GLY A 145 5.47 -3.57 8.72
N THR A 146 5.48 -4.87 9.03
CA THR A 146 5.32 -5.95 8.04
C THR A 146 4.27 -6.95 8.48
N ASP A 147 3.47 -7.43 7.54
CA ASP A 147 2.55 -8.54 7.79
C ASP A 147 3.25 -9.89 7.54
N LEU A 148 3.12 -10.80 8.50
CA LEU A 148 3.78 -12.09 8.46
C LEU A 148 2.95 -13.15 7.76
N VAL A 149 3.62 -14.17 7.22
CA VAL A 149 2.98 -15.38 6.69
C VAL A 149 2.13 -16.05 7.77
N LYS A 150 0.91 -16.40 7.42
CA LYS A 150 -0.05 -17.13 8.28
C LYS A 150 -0.94 -18.05 7.43
N ALA A 151 -1.93 -18.67 8.04
CA ALA A 151 -2.84 -19.54 7.32
C ALA A 151 -3.45 -18.86 6.08
N PRO A 152 -3.37 -19.47 4.88
CA PRO A 152 -3.89 -18.86 3.65
C PRO A 152 -5.35 -18.43 3.74
N SER A 153 -6.19 -19.20 4.44
CA SER A 153 -7.60 -18.85 4.63
C SER A 153 -7.80 -17.52 5.37
N ARG A 154 -6.94 -17.22 6.36
CA ARG A 154 -6.98 -15.94 7.08
C ARG A 154 -6.51 -14.78 6.20
N LEU A 155 -5.47 -15.04 5.40
CA LEU A 155 -4.92 -14.06 4.47
C LEU A 155 -5.94 -13.71 3.38
N ILE A 156 -6.58 -14.74 2.78
CA ILE A 156 -7.59 -14.54 1.74
C ILE A 156 -8.79 -13.76 2.31
N ALA A 157 -9.29 -14.14 3.49
CA ALA A 157 -10.43 -13.46 4.11
C ALA A 157 -10.19 -11.96 4.37
N ALA A 158 -8.95 -11.57 4.64
CA ALA A 158 -8.60 -10.16 4.84
C ALA A 158 -8.65 -9.32 3.55
N TYR A 159 -8.57 -9.96 2.39
CA TYR A 159 -8.59 -9.31 1.07
C TYR A 159 -9.81 -9.70 0.21
N ASP A 160 -10.72 -10.49 0.77
CA ASP A 160 -11.98 -10.92 0.13
C ASP A 160 -13.01 -11.14 1.24
N ASP A 161 -13.42 -10.05 1.87
CA ASP A 161 -14.31 -10.02 3.02
C ASP A 161 -15.75 -10.39 2.64
N ARG A 162 -16.49 -10.96 3.59
CA ARG A 162 -17.87 -11.45 3.37
C ARG A 162 -18.86 -10.34 3.03
N SER A 163 -18.60 -9.12 3.48
CA SER A 163 -19.47 -7.96 3.19
C SER A 163 -19.22 -7.34 1.83
N GLY A 164 -18.13 -7.74 1.14
CA GLY A 164 -17.81 -7.28 -0.21
C GLY A 164 -17.20 -5.89 -0.29
N VAL A 165 -16.77 -5.30 0.82
CA VAL A 165 -16.18 -3.96 0.84
C VAL A 165 -14.87 -3.93 0.06
N THR A 166 -14.03 -4.96 0.20
CA THR A 166 -12.79 -5.09 -0.56
C THR A 166 -13.07 -5.30 -2.05
N ALA A 167 -14.14 -6.00 -2.39
CA ALA A 167 -14.57 -6.14 -3.79
C ALA A 167 -14.99 -4.77 -4.39
N GLU A 168 -15.78 -3.97 -3.66
CA GLU A 168 -16.14 -2.59 -4.06
C GLU A 168 -14.87 -1.74 -4.27
N PHE A 169 -13.93 -1.81 -3.33
CA PHE A 169 -12.65 -1.09 -3.42
C PHE A 169 -11.83 -1.50 -4.65
N ASN A 170 -11.76 -2.80 -4.94
CA ASN A 170 -11.02 -3.29 -6.08
C ASN A 170 -11.66 -2.89 -7.42
N LEU A 171 -13.00 -2.95 -7.52
CA LEU A 171 -13.73 -2.54 -8.71
C LEU A 171 -13.64 -1.03 -8.96
N ASN A 172 -13.58 -0.22 -7.90
CA ASN A 172 -13.43 1.23 -8.01
C ASN A 172 -12.18 1.65 -8.82
N CYS A 173 -11.12 0.82 -8.86
CA CYS A 173 -9.94 1.16 -9.66
C CYS A 173 -10.25 1.28 -11.16
N LEU A 174 -11.24 0.55 -11.67
CA LEU A 174 -11.68 0.66 -13.06
C LEU A 174 -12.39 1.99 -13.33
N GLU A 175 -13.22 2.44 -12.38
CA GLU A 175 -13.88 3.75 -12.45
C GLU A 175 -12.86 4.89 -12.44
N VAL A 176 -11.84 4.79 -11.58
CA VAL A 176 -10.75 5.77 -11.55
C VAL A 176 -9.98 5.77 -12.87
N MET A 177 -9.68 4.61 -13.43
CA MET A 177 -9.02 4.51 -14.73
C MET A 177 -9.90 5.08 -15.85
N ASN A 178 -11.21 4.83 -15.83
CA ASN A 178 -12.15 5.41 -16.78
C ASN A 178 -12.13 6.95 -16.71
N ALA A 179 -12.21 7.50 -15.50
CA ALA A 179 -12.23 8.94 -15.29
C ALA A 179 -10.91 9.63 -15.66
N VAL A 180 -9.76 9.02 -15.33
CA VAL A 180 -8.43 9.65 -15.47
C VAL A 180 -7.81 9.39 -16.84
N LEU A 181 -7.99 8.19 -17.39
CA LEU A 181 -7.37 7.78 -18.65
C LEU A 181 -8.32 7.88 -19.86
N GLY A 182 -9.60 8.17 -19.63
CA GLY A 182 -10.61 8.09 -20.66
C GLY A 182 -10.76 6.65 -21.18
N SER A 183 -10.73 5.67 -20.29
CA SER A 183 -10.99 4.28 -20.65
C SER A 183 -12.47 3.95 -20.51
N ASP A 184 -12.89 2.85 -21.10
CA ASP A 184 -14.27 2.37 -21.14
C ASP A 184 -14.42 0.98 -20.52
N PHE A 185 -13.70 0.70 -19.42
CA PHE A 185 -13.95 -0.51 -18.63
C PHE A 185 -15.40 -0.57 -18.19
N ASP A 186 -16.02 -1.74 -18.31
CA ASP A 186 -17.30 -2.05 -17.67
C ASP A 186 -17.04 -2.73 -16.32
N PRO A 187 -17.16 -2.02 -15.17
CA PRO A 187 -16.88 -2.63 -13.86
C PRO A 187 -17.82 -3.80 -13.53
N ASP A 188 -19.07 -3.77 -13.99
CA ASP A 188 -20.05 -4.85 -13.79
C ASP A 188 -19.65 -6.14 -14.54
N GLY A 189 -18.81 -6.00 -15.55
CA GLY A 189 -18.23 -7.12 -16.30
C GLY A 189 -17.05 -7.80 -15.61
N PHE A 190 -16.63 -7.34 -14.44
CA PHE A 190 -15.56 -7.93 -13.65
C PHE A 190 -16.01 -8.37 -12.27
N ARG A 191 -15.32 -9.37 -11.73
CA ARG A 191 -15.52 -9.85 -10.37
C ARG A 191 -14.21 -9.84 -9.61
N HIS A 192 -14.23 -9.32 -8.39
CA HIS A 192 -13.11 -9.38 -7.46
C HIS A 192 -12.77 -10.81 -7.06
N ARG A 193 -11.48 -11.07 -6.86
CA ARG A 193 -10.94 -12.30 -6.31
C ARG A 193 -9.60 -12.05 -5.62
N ALA A 194 -9.44 -12.49 -4.37
CA ALA A 194 -8.15 -12.59 -3.71
C ALA A 194 -7.57 -14.00 -3.87
N ILE A 195 -6.26 -14.07 -4.17
CA ILE A 195 -5.54 -15.33 -4.41
C ILE A 195 -4.29 -15.34 -3.54
N TRP A 196 -4.04 -16.47 -2.87
CA TRP A 196 -2.76 -16.73 -2.21
C TRP A 196 -1.78 -17.35 -3.22
N ASP A 197 -0.76 -16.59 -3.58
CA ASP A 197 0.40 -17.10 -4.33
C ASP A 197 1.44 -17.63 -3.33
N ALA A 198 1.48 -18.95 -3.18
CA ALA A 198 2.39 -19.60 -2.24
C ALA A 198 3.86 -19.48 -2.67
N ALA A 199 4.15 -19.39 -3.97
CA ALA A 199 5.51 -19.25 -4.49
C ALA A 199 6.08 -17.86 -4.21
N GLY A 200 5.24 -16.83 -4.35
CA GLY A 200 5.59 -15.44 -4.04
C GLY A 200 5.34 -15.04 -2.59
N SER A 201 4.79 -15.95 -1.76
CA SER A 201 4.38 -15.65 -0.37
C SER A 201 3.54 -14.37 -0.27
N ARG A 202 2.53 -14.22 -1.13
CA ARG A 202 1.76 -12.98 -1.24
C ARG A 202 0.29 -13.23 -1.51
N ILE A 203 -0.54 -12.28 -1.11
CA ILE A 203 -1.89 -12.14 -1.64
C ILE A 203 -1.80 -11.33 -2.93
N GLU A 204 -2.56 -11.74 -3.91
CA GLU A 204 -2.82 -10.99 -5.12
C GLU A 204 -4.32 -10.65 -5.19
N MET A 205 -4.66 -9.38 -5.42
CA MET A 205 -6.01 -8.99 -5.78
C MET A 205 -6.15 -8.96 -7.29
N HIS A 206 -7.23 -9.56 -7.77
CA HIS A 206 -7.55 -9.66 -9.18
C HIS A 206 -8.97 -9.18 -9.47
N LEU A 207 -9.16 -8.64 -10.66
CA LEU A 207 -10.44 -8.49 -11.32
C LEU A 207 -10.52 -9.53 -12.44
N VAL A 208 -11.56 -10.38 -12.41
CA VAL A 208 -11.75 -11.49 -13.34
C VAL A 208 -12.89 -11.16 -14.28
N ALA A 209 -12.61 -11.10 -15.58
CA ALA A 209 -13.61 -10.81 -16.60
C ALA A 209 -14.70 -11.90 -16.63
N GLN A 210 -15.97 -11.48 -16.51
CA GLN A 210 -17.12 -12.40 -16.48
C GLN A 210 -17.61 -12.76 -17.90
N HIS A 211 -17.29 -11.93 -18.87
CA HIS A 211 -17.56 -12.13 -20.29
C HIS A 211 -16.45 -11.44 -21.11
N PRO A 212 -16.32 -11.72 -22.41
CA PRO A 212 -15.33 -11.05 -23.24
C PRO A 212 -15.57 -9.54 -23.23
N GLN A 213 -14.50 -8.77 -23.03
CA GLN A 213 -14.54 -7.31 -23.04
C GLN A 213 -13.48 -6.75 -23.98
N ARG A 214 -13.82 -5.65 -24.61
CA ARG A 214 -12.90 -4.83 -25.39
C ARG A 214 -12.84 -3.47 -24.72
N VAL A 215 -11.66 -3.09 -24.26
CA VAL A 215 -11.44 -1.85 -23.52
C VAL A 215 -10.52 -0.95 -24.32
N SER A 216 -11.00 0.26 -24.59
CA SER A 216 -10.23 1.34 -25.22
C SER A 216 -9.69 2.28 -24.13
N ILE A 217 -8.49 2.77 -24.32
CA ILE A 217 -7.86 3.78 -23.46
C ILE A 217 -7.46 4.97 -24.33
N ASP A 218 -8.34 5.95 -24.40
CA ASP A 218 -8.23 7.07 -25.34
C ASP A 218 -6.95 7.89 -25.15
N SER A 219 -6.57 8.18 -23.92
CA SER A 219 -5.37 8.97 -23.59
C SER A 219 -4.06 8.35 -24.07
N ARG A 220 -4.08 7.06 -24.44
CA ARG A 220 -2.90 6.28 -24.88
C ARG A 220 -3.05 5.67 -26.27
N GLY A 221 -4.23 5.74 -26.88
CA GLY A 221 -4.53 5.05 -28.14
C GLY A 221 -4.32 3.53 -28.03
N VAL A 222 -4.66 2.95 -26.88
CA VAL A 222 -4.44 1.52 -26.57
C VAL A 222 -5.78 0.83 -26.49
N GLU A 223 -5.87 -0.34 -27.11
CA GLU A 223 -6.98 -1.26 -26.98
C GLU A 223 -6.51 -2.55 -26.33
N VAL A 224 -7.30 -3.06 -25.39
CA VAL A 224 -7.03 -4.30 -24.65
C VAL A 224 -8.27 -5.19 -24.72
N HIS A 225 -8.06 -6.47 -24.99
CA HIS A 225 -9.13 -7.47 -24.99
C HIS A 225 -8.98 -8.37 -23.77
N PHE A 226 -10.08 -8.66 -23.12
CA PHE A 226 -10.18 -9.66 -22.05
C PHE A 226 -11.11 -10.76 -22.50
N ASP A 227 -10.66 -11.99 -22.43
CA ASP A 227 -11.52 -13.16 -22.57
C ASP A 227 -12.22 -13.48 -21.24
N THR A 228 -13.33 -14.23 -21.31
CA THR A 228 -14.00 -14.71 -20.09
C THR A 228 -13.04 -15.49 -19.21
N GLY A 229 -12.97 -15.11 -17.92
CA GLY A 229 -12.08 -15.73 -16.95
C GLY A 229 -10.65 -15.18 -16.97
N GLU A 230 -10.34 -14.21 -17.83
CA GLU A 230 -9.03 -13.56 -17.84
C GLU A 230 -8.88 -12.64 -16.62
N HIS A 231 -7.68 -12.59 -16.09
CA HIS A 231 -7.35 -11.86 -14.86
C HIS A 231 -6.63 -10.55 -15.14
N LEU A 232 -7.06 -9.50 -14.44
CA LEU A 232 -6.31 -8.26 -14.26
C LEU A 232 -5.86 -8.18 -12.80
N ARG A 233 -4.55 -8.32 -12.54
CA ARG A 233 -4.01 -8.16 -11.20
C ARG A 233 -3.92 -6.68 -10.86
N THR A 234 -4.52 -6.30 -9.75
CA THR A 234 -4.62 -4.92 -9.29
C THR A 234 -3.70 -4.61 -8.13
N GLU A 235 -3.36 -5.62 -7.31
CA GLU A 235 -2.48 -5.46 -6.15
C GLU A 235 -1.70 -6.74 -5.85
N ILE A 236 -0.53 -6.58 -5.26
CA ILE A 236 0.19 -7.63 -4.53
C ILE A 236 0.35 -7.18 -3.08
N SER A 237 0.32 -8.14 -2.15
CA SER A 237 0.65 -7.91 -0.75
C SER A 237 1.49 -9.06 -0.22
N THR A 238 2.81 -8.89 -0.28
CA THR A 238 3.79 -9.88 0.20
C THR A 238 3.66 -10.04 1.71
N LYS A 239 3.71 -11.30 2.16
CA LYS A 239 3.75 -11.68 3.56
C LYS A 239 5.13 -12.22 3.87
N PHE A 240 5.68 -11.79 4.98
CA PHE A 240 7.10 -12.00 5.29
C PHE A 240 7.30 -13.07 6.36
N THR A 241 8.49 -13.65 6.39
CA THR A 241 9.02 -14.28 7.60
C THR A 241 9.95 -13.29 8.31
N CYS A 242 10.19 -13.47 9.61
CA CYS A 242 11.12 -12.61 10.34
C CYS A 242 12.52 -12.67 9.74
N ASP A 243 12.97 -13.87 9.33
CA ASP A 243 14.29 -14.05 8.71
C ASP A 243 14.39 -13.31 7.38
N GLN A 244 13.35 -13.36 6.54
CA GLN A 244 13.33 -12.62 5.28
C GLN A 244 13.42 -11.11 5.50
N VAL A 245 12.70 -10.57 6.49
CA VAL A 245 12.79 -9.13 6.82
C VAL A 245 14.20 -8.77 7.27
N ALA A 246 14.79 -9.58 8.17
CA ALA A 246 16.13 -9.37 8.66
C ALA A 246 17.17 -9.41 7.52
N ASP A 247 17.06 -10.37 6.62
CA ASP A 247 17.97 -10.52 5.48
C ASP A 247 17.85 -9.34 4.49
N GLU A 248 16.61 -8.90 4.18
CA GLU A 248 16.38 -7.76 3.28
C GLU A 248 16.91 -6.44 3.89
N LEU A 249 16.71 -6.22 5.20
CA LEU A 249 17.25 -5.05 5.91
C LEU A 249 18.78 -5.09 5.96
N ALA A 250 19.37 -6.22 6.36
CA ALA A 250 20.82 -6.37 6.40
C ALA A 250 21.48 -6.18 5.03
N ALA A 251 20.86 -6.69 3.95
CA ALA A 251 21.33 -6.48 2.58
C ALA A 251 21.30 -5.01 2.14
N ALA A 252 20.46 -4.19 2.75
CA ALA A 252 20.39 -2.74 2.53
C ALA A 252 21.30 -1.93 3.47
N GLY A 253 21.93 -2.58 4.47
CA GLY A 253 22.76 -1.93 5.49
C GLY A 253 21.93 -1.26 6.59
N LEU A 254 20.74 -1.79 6.87
CA LEU A 254 19.80 -1.37 7.92
C LEU A 254 19.79 -2.33 9.08
#